data_c9e67d74bbc3d0d20eee79828f14a313
#
_entry.id   c9e67d74bbc3d0d20eee79828f14a313
#
_cell.length_a   1.000
_cell.length_b   1.000
_cell.length_c   1.000
_cell.angle_alpha   90.00
_cell.angle_beta   90.00
_cell.angle_gamma   90.00
#
_symmetry.space_group_name_H-M   'P 1'
#
loop_
_entity.id
_entity.type
_entity.pdbx_description
1 polymer ?
#
loop_
_entity_poly.entity_id
_entity_poly.type
_entity_poly.pdbx_seq_one_letter_code
_entity_poly.pdbx_strand_id
1 'polypeptide(L)'
;MMILKLFLRSHLSLDGTNGMLEPWLESKGLGEADQVLAYFAVSKLGEPPIDGKTDTNPEGLTAAYGKWATAVAARLHAGGLSCKVLDKEAFQKQMLEKLIWISAFMLVGARHPGATVGVVEKEYRSEVCSLIVELASAAAAEKGLTFEEAMDERLCAYSRAVAHFPTAVKEFKWRNGWFYSLTEKALAEGKPDPCPLHTAWLKELQVV
;
A
#
# COMPACT_ATOMS: atom_id res chain seq x y z
N MET A 1 -22.91 -5.42 3.79
CA MET A 1 -23.14 -4.36 4.79
C MET A 1 -23.18 -4.86 6.24
N MET A 2 -23.26 -6.16 6.51
CA MET A 2 -23.30 -6.72 7.87
C MET A 2 -21.91 -6.94 8.50
N ILE A 3 -20.86 -7.13 7.71
CA ILE A 3 -19.48 -7.34 8.19
C ILE A 3 -18.91 -6.05 8.78
N LEU A 4 -19.17 -4.90 8.17
CA LEU A 4 -18.65 -3.60 8.62
C LEU A 4 -19.17 -3.17 10.02
N LYS A 5 -20.40 -3.58 10.39
CA LYS A 5 -20.99 -3.23 11.71
C LYS A 5 -20.42 -4.04 12.89
N LEU A 6 -19.84 -5.23 12.65
CA LEU A 6 -19.22 -6.02 13.72
C LEU A 6 -17.83 -5.48 14.09
N PHE A 7 -17.13 -4.85 13.17
CA PHE A 7 -15.78 -4.30 13.37
C PHE A 7 -15.76 -2.98 14.13
N LEU A 8 -16.82 -2.19 14.07
CA LEU A 8 -16.90 -0.88 14.74
C LEU A 8 -16.95 -0.95 16.27
N ARG A 9 -17.17 -2.12 16.87
CA ARG A 9 -17.19 -2.29 18.33
C ARG A 9 -15.86 -2.74 18.96
N SER A 10 -14.86 -3.11 18.14
CA SER A 10 -13.61 -3.72 18.62
C SER A 10 -12.34 -2.95 18.22
N HIS A 11 -12.41 -1.67 17.87
CA HIS A 11 -11.24 -0.87 17.43
C HIS A 11 -10.42 -1.55 16.30
N LEU A 12 -11.09 -2.28 15.41
CA LEU A 12 -10.47 -2.88 14.24
C LEU A 12 -10.49 -1.88 13.09
N SER A 13 -9.34 -1.49 12.59
CA SER A 13 -9.19 -0.67 11.39
C SER A 13 -9.04 -1.55 10.16
N LEU A 14 -9.88 -1.34 9.14
CA LEU A 14 -9.71 -1.94 7.83
C LEU A 14 -8.88 -0.97 6.97
N ASP A 15 -7.64 -1.36 6.72
CA ASP A 15 -6.70 -0.50 6.03
C ASP A 15 -6.59 -0.86 4.55
N GLY A 16 -6.83 0.11 3.71
CA GLY A 16 -6.68 -0.02 2.27
C GLY A 16 -5.32 0.45 1.75
N THR A 17 -4.72 1.45 2.38
CA THR A 17 -3.37 2.00 2.07
C THR A 17 -3.14 3.28 2.84
N ASN A 18 -2.27 3.33 3.84
CA ASN A 18 -2.07 4.63 4.47
C ASN A 18 -0.80 4.77 5.28
N GLY A 19 0.20 5.43 4.70
CA GLY A 19 1.29 6.01 5.47
C GLY A 19 0.82 7.03 6.52
N MET A 20 -0.39 7.58 6.36
CA MET A 20 -0.97 8.56 7.29
C MET A 20 -1.98 7.96 8.28
N LEU A 21 -2.37 6.70 8.13
CA LEU A 21 -3.32 6.08 9.06
C LEU A 21 -2.68 5.90 10.44
N GLU A 22 -1.44 5.42 10.51
CA GLU A 22 -0.73 5.20 11.77
C GLU A 22 -0.63 6.47 12.61
N PRO A 23 -0.14 7.63 12.10
CA PRO A 23 -0.15 8.89 12.85
C PRO A 23 -1.56 9.35 13.25
N TRP A 24 -2.55 9.09 12.42
CA TRP A 24 -3.94 9.42 12.76
C TRP A 24 -4.47 8.53 13.89
N LEU A 25 -4.22 7.22 13.85
CA LEU A 25 -4.59 6.29 14.94
C LEU A 25 -3.90 6.69 16.25
N GLU A 26 -2.62 7.00 16.21
CA GLU A 26 -1.86 7.50 17.37
C GLU A 26 -2.48 8.77 17.95
N SER A 27 -2.84 9.73 17.09
CA SER A 27 -3.48 10.99 17.52
C SER A 27 -4.86 10.77 18.19
N LYS A 28 -5.47 9.59 17.97
CA LYS A 28 -6.75 9.18 18.58
C LYS A 28 -6.58 8.23 19.77
N GLY A 29 -5.34 7.94 20.18
CA GLY A 29 -5.05 6.95 21.22
C GLY A 29 -5.30 5.50 20.78
N LEU A 30 -5.31 5.25 19.47
CA LEU A 30 -5.60 3.96 18.84
C LEU A 30 -4.35 3.34 18.18
N GLY A 31 -3.14 3.75 18.56
CA GLY A 31 -1.90 3.25 17.98
C GLY A 31 -1.69 1.73 18.11
N GLU A 32 -2.33 1.10 19.11
CA GLU A 32 -2.29 -0.36 19.30
C GLU A 32 -3.60 -1.05 18.82
N ALA A 33 -4.38 -0.40 17.96
CA ALA A 33 -5.61 -0.99 17.42
C ALA A 33 -5.30 -2.22 16.56
N ASP A 34 -6.21 -3.19 16.59
CA ASP A 34 -6.19 -4.31 15.65
C ASP A 34 -6.38 -3.80 14.21
N GLN A 35 -5.61 -4.31 13.26
CA GLN A 35 -5.62 -3.83 11.87
C GLN A 35 -5.74 -4.98 10.88
N VAL A 36 -6.39 -4.69 9.74
CA VAL A 36 -6.46 -5.59 8.60
C VAL A 36 -6.07 -4.84 7.33
N LEU A 37 -5.05 -5.31 6.66
CA LEU A 37 -4.63 -4.86 5.34
C LEU A 37 -5.33 -5.72 4.29
N ALA A 38 -6.33 -5.15 3.62
CA ALA A 38 -7.12 -5.87 2.64
C ALA A 38 -6.57 -5.76 1.22
N TYR A 39 -6.38 -6.90 0.57
CA TYR A 39 -5.99 -7.03 -0.84
C TYR A 39 -7.07 -7.74 -1.68
N PHE A 40 -8.30 -7.77 -1.23
CA PHE A 40 -9.42 -8.30 -1.99
C PHE A 40 -10.32 -7.17 -2.49
N ALA A 41 -10.95 -7.38 -3.63
CA ALA A 41 -11.87 -6.43 -4.23
C ALA A 41 -13.20 -7.09 -4.61
N VAL A 42 -14.29 -6.33 -4.50
CA VAL A 42 -15.60 -6.69 -5.05
C VAL A 42 -15.86 -5.77 -6.24
N SER A 43 -15.87 -6.35 -7.45
CA SER A 43 -16.00 -5.58 -8.69
C SER A 43 -17.42 -5.08 -8.91
N LYS A 44 -18.42 -5.92 -8.58
CA LYS A 44 -19.84 -5.59 -8.71
C LYS A 44 -20.64 -6.15 -7.54
N LEU A 45 -21.75 -5.51 -7.25
CA LEU A 45 -22.70 -6.00 -6.24
C LEU A 45 -23.20 -7.40 -6.63
N GLY A 46 -23.10 -8.35 -5.70
CA GLY A 46 -23.52 -9.74 -5.89
C GLY A 46 -22.46 -10.67 -6.48
N GLU A 47 -21.32 -10.16 -6.92
CA GLU A 47 -20.18 -10.99 -7.33
C GLU A 47 -19.34 -11.39 -6.10
N PRO A 48 -18.71 -12.58 -6.11
CA PRO A 48 -17.78 -12.95 -5.06
C PRO A 48 -16.55 -12.04 -5.09
N PRO A 49 -15.92 -11.78 -3.93
CA PRO A 49 -14.68 -11.01 -3.89
C PRO A 49 -13.54 -11.76 -4.59
N ILE A 50 -12.70 -11.01 -5.30
CA ILE A 50 -11.47 -11.52 -5.90
C ILE A 50 -10.36 -11.37 -4.86
N ASP A 51 -9.69 -12.49 -4.53
CA ASP A 51 -8.60 -12.52 -3.56
C ASP A 51 -7.30 -11.96 -4.16
N GLY A 52 -6.51 -11.30 -3.33
CA GLY A 52 -5.23 -10.69 -3.70
C GLY A 52 -4.08 -11.70 -3.76
N LYS A 53 -4.24 -12.77 -4.56
CA LYS A 53 -3.19 -13.77 -4.82
C LYS A 53 -2.38 -13.41 -6.03
N THR A 54 -1.09 -13.73 -6.00
CA THR A 54 -0.16 -13.53 -7.10
C THR A 54 0.66 -14.80 -7.33
N ASP A 55 1.43 -14.85 -8.40
CA ASP A 55 2.39 -15.93 -8.68
C ASP A 55 3.52 -16.01 -7.65
N THR A 56 3.93 -14.87 -7.09
CA THR A 56 4.94 -14.78 -6.02
C THR A 56 4.36 -14.91 -4.61
N ASN A 57 3.05 -14.71 -4.44
CA ASN A 57 2.33 -14.82 -3.17
C ASN A 57 1.03 -15.63 -3.33
N PRO A 58 1.10 -16.94 -3.58
CA PRO A 58 -0.08 -17.79 -3.75
C PRO A 58 -0.93 -17.92 -2.49
N GLU A 59 -0.35 -17.67 -1.32
CA GLU A 59 -1.03 -17.59 -0.03
C GLU A 59 -1.88 -16.33 0.15
N GLY A 60 -1.78 -15.38 -0.78
CA GLY A 60 -2.48 -14.11 -0.77
C GLY A 60 -1.76 -13.01 0.03
N LEU A 61 -2.17 -11.78 -0.23
CA LEU A 61 -1.55 -10.57 0.33
C LEU A 61 -2.35 -9.94 1.47
N THR A 62 -3.61 -10.33 1.69
CA THR A 62 -4.38 -9.85 2.83
C THR A 62 -3.74 -10.32 4.14
N ALA A 63 -3.61 -9.41 5.09
CA ALA A 63 -2.99 -9.67 6.39
C ALA A 63 -3.78 -9.03 7.52
N ALA A 64 -3.71 -9.65 8.70
CA ALA A 64 -4.28 -9.13 9.93
C ALA A 64 -3.22 -9.10 11.03
N TYR A 65 -3.27 -8.07 11.87
CA TYR A 65 -2.43 -7.87 13.03
C TYR A 65 -3.29 -7.55 14.27
N GLY A 66 -2.82 -7.96 15.44
CA GLY A 66 -3.39 -7.63 16.72
C GLY A 66 -4.16 -8.79 17.36
N LYS A 67 -4.86 -8.48 18.43
CA LYS A 67 -5.55 -9.46 19.30
C LYS A 67 -6.56 -10.32 18.54
N TRP A 68 -7.25 -9.74 17.57
CA TRP A 68 -8.31 -10.40 16.81
C TRP A 68 -7.86 -10.96 15.45
N ALA A 69 -6.57 -10.86 15.12
CA ALA A 69 -6.03 -11.25 13.82
C ALA A 69 -6.40 -12.69 13.42
N THR A 70 -6.23 -13.66 14.33
CA THR A 70 -6.59 -15.07 14.09
C THR A 70 -8.09 -15.26 13.82
N ALA A 71 -8.95 -14.58 14.59
CA ALA A 71 -10.39 -14.68 14.40
C ALA A 71 -10.84 -14.05 13.07
N VAL A 72 -10.21 -12.95 12.67
CA VAL A 72 -10.43 -12.30 11.38
C VAL A 72 -9.98 -13.21 10.24
N ALA A 73 -8.78 -13.78 10.33
CA ALA A 73 -8.27 -14.71 9.32
C ALA A 73 -9.18 -15.92 9.16
N ALA A 74 -9.61 -16.55 10.26
CA ALA A 74 -10.55 -17.67 10.21
C ALA A 74 -11.88 -17.30 9.52
N ARG A 75 -12.37 -16.09 9.78
CA ARG A 75 -13.61 -15.59 9.15
C ARG A 75 -13.44 -15.36 7.64
N LEU A 76 -12.32 -14.79 7.22
CA LEU A 76 -12.02 -14.57 5.80
C LEU A 76 -11.83 -15.91 5.07
N HIS A 77 -11.10 -16.86 5.68
CA HIS A 77 -10.93 -18.21 5.13
C HIS A 77 -12.26 -18.93 4.97
N ALA A 78 -13.17 -18.83 5.92
CA ALA A 78 -14.52 -19.40 5.80
C ALA A 78 -15.33 -18.76 4.65
N GLY A 79 -14.99 -17.54 4.25
CA GLY A 79 -15.54 -16.85 3.09
C GLY A 79 -14.76 -17.07 1.78
N GLY A 80 -13.78 -17.98 1.78
CA GLY A 80 -12.95 -18.29 0.59
C GLY A 80 -11.84 -17.29 0.28
N LEU A 81 -11.55 -16.37 1.22
CA LEU A 81 -10.47 -15.37 1.08
C LEU A 81 -9.24 -15.77 1.90
N SER A 82 -8.06 -15.48 1.38
CA SER A 82 -6.82 -15.63 2.13
C SER A 82 -6.65 -14.51 3.16
N CYS A 83 -5.95 -14.83 4.28
CA CYS A 83 -5.52 -13.82 5.24
C CYS A 83 -4.37 -14.38 6.08
N LYS A 84 -3.24 -13.68 6.08
CA LYS A 84 -2.10 -13.98 6.94
C LYS A 84 -2.31 -13.35 8.32
N VAL A 85 -1.85 -14.03 9.37
CA VAL A 85 -1.73 -13.44 10.71
C VAL A 85 -0.27 -13.06 10.90
N LEU A 86 0.01 -11.78 11.07
CA LEU A 86 1.35 -11.24 11.15
C LEU A 86 1.59 -10.60 12.53
N ASP A 87 2.85 -10.55 12.94
CA ASP A 87 3.27 -9.68 14.03
C ASP A 87 3.30 -8.21 13.56
N LYS A 88 3.56 -7.29 14.50
CA LYS A 88 3.52 -5.85 14.22
C LYS A 88 4.51 -5.42 13.14
N GLU A 89 5.74 -5.93 13.21
CA GLU A 89 6.80 -5.54 12.27
C GLU A 89 6.52 -6.06 10.86
N ALA A 90 6.17 -7.32 10.72
CA ALA A 90 5.82 -7.92 9.43
C ALA A 90 4.57 -7.28 8.82
N PHE A 91 3.56 -6.95 9.63
CA PHE A 91 2.38 -6.22 9.18
C PHE A 91 2.73 -4.82 8.68
N GLN A 92 3.57 -4.09 9.42
CA GLN A 92 4.02 -2.75 9.04
C GLN A 92 4.80 -2.76 7.72
N LYS A 93 5.71 -3.73 7.54
CA LYS A 93 6.43 -3.92 6.26
C LYS A 93 5.45 -4.15 5.10
N GLN A 94 4.50 -5.05 5.26
CA GLN A 94 3.53 -5.36 4.20
C GLN A 94 2.61 -4.16 3.89
N MET A 95 2.23 -3.38 4.89
CA MET A 95 1.46 -2.15 4.71
C MET A 95 2.25 -1.10 3.92
N LEU A 96 3.53 -0.93 4.22
CA LEU A 96 4.42 -0.01 3.51
C LEU A 96 4.69 -0.48 2.07
N GLU A 97 4.87 -1.79 1.83
CA GLU A 97 4.98 -2.32 0.47
C GLU A 97 3.74 -1.95 -0.37
N LYS A 98 2.54 -2.05 0.20
CA LYS A 98 1.32 -1.62 -0.51
C LYS A 98 1.28 -0.12 -0.76
N LEU A 99 1.73 0.70 0.19
CA LEU A 99 1.83 2.14 0.03
C LEU A 99 2.84 2.52 -1.07
N ILE A 100 4.01 1.87 -1.09
CA ILE A 100 5.02 2.05 -2.14
C ILE A 100 4.45 1.66 -3.50
N TRP A 101 3.81 0.48 -3.58
CA TRP A 101 3.17 0.03 -4.82
C TRP A 101 2.19 1.06 -5.37
N ILE A 102 1.21 1.48 -4.57
CA ILE A 102 0.17 2.39 -5.07
C ILE A 102 0.73 3.77 -5.41
N SER A 103 1.72 4.24 -4.64
CA SER A 103 2.36 5.54 -4.91
C SER A 103 3.17 5.49 -6.20
N ALA A 104 3.97 4.45 -6.41
CA ALA A 104 4.81 4.32 -7.59
C ALA A 104 4.00 4.06 -8.87
N PHE A 105 3.15 3.03 -8.88
CA PHE A 105 2.40 2.67 -10.08
C PHE A 105 1.41 3.76 -10.51
N MET A 106 0.75 4.42 -9.56
CA MET A 106 -0.19 5.49 -9.89
C MET A 106 0.52 6.75 -10.37
N LEU A 107 1.69 7.07 -9.84
CA LEU A 107 2.46 8.25 -10.27
C LEU A 107 3.07 8.02 -11.66
N VAL A 108 3.73 6.88 -11.89
CA VAL A 108 4.28 6.56 -13.22
C VAL A 108 3.18 6.51 -14.27
N GLY A 109 2.06 5.82 -13.97
CA GLY A 109 0.96 5.77 -14.93
C GLY A 109 0.29 7.11 -15.21
N ALA A 110 0.26 8.03 -14.25
CA ALA A 110 -0.24 9.39 -14.48
C ALA A 110 0.65 10.21 -15.43
N ARG A 111 1.96 9.92 -15.49
CA ARG A 111 2.90 10.53 -16.45
C ARG A 111 2.68 10.00 -17.88
N HIS A 112 2.04 8.86 -18.03
CA HIS A 112 1.75 8.20 -19.31
C HIS A 112 0.23 8.09 -19.52
N PRO A 113 -0.42 9.12 -20.06
CA PRO A 113 -1.88 9.21 -20.16
C PRO A 113 -2.53 7.98 -20.79
N GLY A 114 -3.50 7.40 -20.11
CA GLY A 114 -4.21 6.20 -20.57
C GLY A 114 -3.54 4.87 -20.16
N ALA A 115 -2.35 4.91 -19.54
CA ALA A 115 -1.72 3.69 -19.05
C ALA A 115 -2.53 3.06 -17.93
N THR A 116 -2.71 1.73 -17.98
CA THR A 116 -3.18 0.92 -16.86
C THR A 116 -1.99 0.43 -16.03
N VAL A 117 -2.27 -0.15 -14.87
CA VAL A 117 -1.24 -0.77 -14.03
C VAL A 117 -0.43 -1.82 -14.79
N GLY A 118 -1.09 -2.63 -15.64
CA GLY A 118 -0.40 -3.62 -16.47
C GLY A 118 0.47 -3.00 -17.57
N VAL A 119 0.05 -1.87 -18.14
CA VAL A 119 0.88 -1.12 -19.10
C VAL A 119 2.12 -0.57 -18.41
N VAL A 120 1.98 0.00 -17.21
CA VAL A 120 3.11 0.49 -16.41
C VAL A 120 4.09 -0.64 -16.11
N GLU A 121 3.60 -1.81 -15.69
CA GLU A 121 4.44 -2.96 -15.39
C GLU A 121 5.21 -3.44 -16.62
N LYS A 122 4.57 -3.48 -17.78
CA LYS A 122 5.14 -4.03 -19.01
C LYS A 122 6.04 -3.05 -19.75
N GLU A 123 5.60 -1.81 -19.92
CA GLU A 123 6.23 -0.84 -20.83
C GLU A 123 7.08 0.21 -20.09
N TYR A 124 6.74 0.51 -18.84
CA TYR A 124 7.45 1.51 -18.01
C TYR A 124 8.09 0.90 -16.77
N ARG A 125 8.45 -0.39 -16.83
CA ARG A 125 9.01 -1.16 -15.73
C ARG A 125 10.27 -0.50 -15.15
N SER A 126 11.16 0.02 -15.97
CA SER A 126 12.38 0.68 -15.51
C SER A 126 12.08 1.92 -14.66
N GLU A 127 11.10 2.74 -15.08
CA GLU A 127 10.67 3.93 -14.34
C GLU A 127 10.07 3.53 -13.00
N VAL A 128 9.12 2.60 -13.00
CA VAL A 128 8.43 2.21 -11.77
C VAL A 128 9.36 1.50 -10.78
N CYS A 129 10.29 0.65 -11.24
CA CYS A 129 11.26 0.01 -10.37
C CYS A 129 12.23 1.02 -9.74
N SER A 130 12.70 2.03 -10.51
CA SER A 130 13.53 3.11 -9.97
C SER A 130 12.82 3.88 -8.87
N LEU A 131 11.53 4.19 -9.07
CA LEU A 131 10.73 4.88 -8.07
C LEU A 131 10.46 3.99 -6.86
N ILE A 132 10.15 2.71 -7.04
CA ILE A 132 9.98 1.75 -5.94
C ILE A 132 11.21 1.72 -5.03
N VAL A 133 12.41 1.63 -5.60
CA VAL A 133 13.68 1.61 -4.85
C VAL A 133 13.86 2.89 -4.04
N GLU A 134 13.58 4.06 -4.63
CA GLU A 134 13.67 5.35 -3.94
C GLU A 134 12.68 5.43 -2.77
N LEU A 135 11.40 5.13 -3.01
CA LEU A 135 10.37 5.18 -1.98
C LEU A 135 10.61 4.16 -0.87
N ALA A 136 11.09 2.96 -1.22
CA ALA A 136 11.47 1.94 -0.25
C ALA A 136 12.62 2.40 0.65
N SER A 137 13.64 3.01 0.08
CA SER A 137 14.77 3.56 0.85
C SER A 137 14.31 4.62 1.84
N ALA A 138 13.46 5.55 1.39
CA ALA A 138 12.92 6.61 2.25
C ALA A 138 12.02 6.04 3.37
N ALA A 139 11.15 5.08 3.05
CA ALA A 139 10.27 4.42 4.04
C ALA A 139 11.08 3.61 5.06
N ALA A 140 12.11 2.89 4.61
CA ALA A 140 13.00 2.13 5.47
C ALA A 140 13.73 3.04 6.46
N ALA A 141 14.28 4.17 5.98
CA ALA A 141 14.97 5.14 6.81
C ALA A 141 14.05 5.82 7.84
N GLU A 142 12.83 6.22 7.43
CA GLU A 142 11.87 6.88 8.33
C GLU A 142 11.34 5.92 9.42
N LYS A 143 11.12 4.64 9.09
CA LYS A 143 10.54 3.65 10.01
C LYS A 143 11.56 2.78 10.73
N GLY A 144 12.85 2.88 10.39
CA GLY A 144 13.92 2.07 10.99
C GLY A 144 13.76 0.57 10.71
N LEU A 145 13.32 0.22 9.50
CA LEU A 145 13.09 -1.17 9.08
C LEU A 145 13.86 -1.51 7.80
N THR A 146 13.89 -2.80 7.47
CA THR A 146 14.43 -3.30 6.20
C THR A 146 13.38 -4.11 5.47
N PHE A 147 13.29 -3.95 4.16
CA PHE A 147 12.43 -4.77 3.32
C PHE A 147 13.15 -6.05 2.89
N GLU A 148 12.37 -7.11 2.64
CA GLU A 148 12.88 -8.34 2.06
C GLU A 148 13.36 -8.13 0.61
N GLU A 149 14.33 -8.93 0.18
CA GLU A 149 14.84 -8.91 -1.19
C GLU A 149 13.72 -9.10 -2.23
N ALA A 150 13.97 -8.66 -3.47
CA ALA A 150 13.05 -8.76 -4.60
C ALA A 150 11.65 -8.14 -4.33
N MET A 151 11.57 -7.09 -3.53
CA MET A 151 10.32 -6.39 -3.28
C MET A 151 9.71 -5.82 -4.57
N ASP A 152 10.52 -5.26 -5.45
CA ASP A 152 10.11 -4.74 -6.76
C ASP A 152 9.41 -5.83 -7.61
N GLU A 153 9.93 -7.05 -7.63
CA GLU A 153 9.30 -8.17 -8.32
C GLU A 153 7.94 -8.56 -7.69
N ARG A 154 7.86 -8.60 -6.34
CA ARG A 154 6.58 -8.86 -5.66
C ARG A 154 5.53 -7.81 -5.99
N LEU A 155 5.92 -6.53 -6.06
CA LEU A 155 5.03 -5.45 -6.42
C LEU A 155 4.63 -5.50 -7.90
N CYS A 156 5.54 -5.88 -8.80
CA CYS A 156 5.23 -6.16 -10.19
C CYS A 156 4.30 -7.36 -10.36
N ALA A 157 4.49 -8.43 -9.59
CA ALA A 157 3.60 -9.59 -9.61
C ALA A 157 2.15 -9.21 -9.21
N TYR A 158 2.00 -8.36 -8.18
CA TYR A 158 0.69 -7.84 -7.83
C TYR A 158 0.10 -6.96 -8.95
N SER A 159 0.91 -6.18 -9.63
CA SER A 159 0.48 -5.35 -10.76
C SER A 159 -0.06 -6.18 -11.92
N ARG A 160 0.53 -7.35 -12.19
CA ARG A 160 0.00 -8.30 -13.19
C ARG A 160 -1.37 -8.84 -12.80
N ALA A 161 -1.61 -9.11 -11.52
CA ALA A 161 -2.91 -9.58 -11.03
C ALA A 161 -4.02 -8.53 -11.16
N VAL A 162 -3.67 -7.23 -11.13
CA VAL A 162 -4.60 -6.10 -11.24
C VAL A 162 -4.32 -5.24 -12.48
N ALA A 163 -3.84 -5.84 -13.55
CA ALA A 163 -3.34 -5.16 -14.76
C ALA A 163 -4.34 -4.19 -15.40
N HIS A 164 -5.64 -4.43 -15.25
CA HIS A 164 -6.72 -3.62 -15.83
C HIS A 164 -7.03 -2.33 -15.02
N PHE A 165 -6.44 -2.13 -13.85
CA PHE A 165 -6.72 -0.96 -13.04
C PHE A 165 -6.20 0.31 -13.73
N PRO A 166 -7.02 1.37 -13.82
CA PRO A 166 -6.59 2.66 -14.32
C PRO A 166 -5.64 3.33 -13.33
N THR A 167 -4.68 4.07 -13.86
CA THR A 167 -3.73 4.83 -13.06
C THR A 167 -4.13 6.30 -12.94
N ALA A 168 -3.96 6.87 -11.77
CA ALA A 168 -4.05 8.30 -11.51
C ALA A 168 -3.50 8.60 -10.12
N VAL A 169 -2.93 9.79 -9.92
CA VAL A 169 -2.60 10.29 -8.58
C VAL A 169 -3.91 10.65 -7.87
N LYS A 170 -4.35 9.78 -6.98
CA LYS A 170 -5.57 9.94 -6.17
C LYS A 170 -5.23 9.89 -4.69
N GLU A 171 -6.09 10.47 -3.86
CA GLU A 171 -5.95 10.43 -2.40
C GLU A 171 -4.53 10.85 -1.97
N PHE A 172 -4.01 11.91 -2.59
CA PHE A 172 -2.62 12.36 -2.44
C PHE A 172 -2.16 12.37 -0.99
N LYS A 173 -2.94 13.00 -0.09
CA LYS A 173 -2.60 13.09 1.33
C LYS A 173 -2.27 11.75 1.99
N TRP A 174 -2.92 10.68 1.55
CA TRP A 174 -2.82 9.35 2.14
C TRP A 174 -1.79 8.45 1.47
N ARG A 175 -1.32 8.81 0.28
CA ARG A 175 -0.44 8.01 -0.57
C ARG A 175 0.85 8.75 -0.88
N ASN A 176 0.97 9.32 -2.06
CA ASN A 176 2.16 10.10 -2.46
C ASN A 176 2.50 11.24 -1.49
N GLY A 177 1.50 11.86 -0.87
CA GLY A 177 1.69 12.92 0.10
C GLY A 177 2.41 12.48 1.38
N TRP A 178 2.37 11.20 1.75
CA TRP A 178 3.19 10.70 2.85
C TRP A 178 4.69 10.78 2.51
N PHE A 179 5.08 10.32 1.32
CA PHE A 179 6.48 10.43 0.86
C PHE A 179 6.89 11.89 0.68
N TYR A 180 6.00 12.71 0.10
CA TYR A 180 6.28 14.14 -0.07
C TYR A 180 6.46 14.86 1.27
N SER A 181 5.78 14.47 2.33
CA SER A 181 5.98 15.02 3.67
C SER A 181 7.40 14.71 4.23
N LEU A 182 8.02 13.59 3.83
CA LEU A 182 9.40 13.29 4.18
C LEU A 182 10.37 14.25 3.47
N THR A 183 10.10 14.57 2.20
CA THR A 183 10.80 15.59 1.44
C THR A 183 10.69 16.95 2.10
N GLU A 184 9.46 17.39 2.44
CA GLU A 184 9.24 18.69 3.08
C GLU A 184 9.97 18.79 4.42
N LYS A 185 9.91 17.74 5.25
CA LYS A 185 10.62 17.65 6.53
C LYS A 185 12.14 17.76 6.34
N ALA A 186 12.70 16.98 5.41
CA ALA A 186 14.14 17.01 5.15
C ALA A 186 14.62 18.38 4.67
N LEU A 187 13.91 18.99 3.72
CA LEU A 187 14.25 20.32 3.19
C LEU A 187 14.14 21.42 4.25
N ALA A 188 13.12 21.35 5.12
CA ALA A 188 12.97 22.28 6.24
C ALA A 188 14.13 22.18 7.25
N GLU A 189 14.76 21.01 7.36
CA GLU A 189 15.95 20.75 8.18
C GLU A 189 17.27 21.05 7.44
N GLY A 190 17.24 21.54 6.20
CA GLY A 190 18.40 21.76 5.37
C GLY A 190 19.10 20.49 4.88
N LYS A 191 18.39 19.37 4.88
CA LYS A 191 18.87 18.07 4.40
C LYS A 191 18.51 17.84 2.94
N PRO A 192 19.22 16.94 2.23
CA PRO A 192 18.85 16.53 0.89
C PRO A 192 17.44 15.92 0.85
N ASP A 193 16.76 16.08 -0.29
CA ASP A 193 15.49 15.41 -0.56
C ASP A 193 15.68 13.88 -0.53
N PRO A 194 14.97 13.13 0.33
CA PRO A 194 15.05 11.67 0.35
C PRO A 194 14.33 10.99 -0.84
N CYS A 195 13.51 11.73 -1.58
CA CYS A 195 12.71 11.23 -2.71
C CYS A 195 12.81 12.16 -3.93
N PRO A 196 14.01 12.44 -4.48
CA PRO A 196 14.17 13.44 -5.53
C PRO A 196 13.45 13.09 -6.84
N LEU A 197 13.42 11.82 -7.23
CA LEU A 197 12.70 11.35 -8.42
C LEU A 197 11.19 11.52 -8.26
N HIS A 198 10.66 11.10 -7.12
CA HIS A 198 9.25 11.26 -6.75
C HIS A 198 8.83 12.72 -6.77
N THR A 199 9.61 13.59 -6.11
CA THR A 199 9.38 15.04 -6.07
C THR A 199 9.38 15.65 -7.47
N ALA A 200 10.35 15.28 -8.32
CA ALA A 200 10.44 15.77 -9.69
C ALA A 200 9.18 15.40 -10.50
N TRP A 201 8.71 14.17 -10.40
CA TRP A 201 7.53 13.71 -11.14
C TRP A 201 6.21 14.28 -10.62
N LEU A 202 6.10 14.52 -9.32
CA LEU A 202 4.95 15.24 -8.76
C LEU A 202 4.86 16.69 -9.29
N LYS A 203 6.03 17.37 -9.38
CA LYS A 203 6.11 18.72 -9.97
C LYS A 203 5.81 18.71 -11.47
N GLU A 204 6.32 17.75 -12.22
CA GLU A 204 6.03 17.56 -13.65
C GLU A 204 4.51 17.48 -13.89
N LEU A 205 3.80 16.77 -13.03
CA LEU A 205 2.34 16.62 -13.09
C LEU A 205 1.56 17.76 -12.42
N GLN A 206 2.24 18.78 -11.89
CA GLN A 206 1.63 19.90 -11.15
C GLN A 206 0.77 19.46 -9.95
N VAL A 207 1.17 18.39 -9.28
CA VAL A 207 0.48 17.88 -8.09
C VAL A 207 0.96 18.64 -6.83
N VAL A 208 2.23 19.11 -6.84
CA VAL A 208 2.88 19.88 -5.78
C VAL A 208 3.62 21.06 -6.35
#